data_154980ca356fc53603d4115345eedb0a
#
_entry.id   154980ca356fc53603d4115345eedb0a
#
_cell.length_a   1.000
_cell.length_b   1.000
_cell.length_c   1.000
_cell.angle_alpha   90.00
_cell.angle_beta   90.00
_cell.angle_gamma   90.00
#
_symmetry.space_group_name_H-M   'P 1'
#
loop_
_entity.id
_entity.type
_entity.pdbx_description
1 polymer ?
#
loop_
_entity_poly.entity_id
_entity_poly.type
_entity_poly.pdbx_seq_one_letter_code
_entity_poly.pdbx_strand_id
1 'polypeptide(L)'
;MPHDQKALVLDFGGVVTRTLFETHALTEMALGLAAGTLTWRGPFDPPSDPLWQAMQRDEITERDYWRIRTREVADLTGRPFTEMADFVKAARGADPDAVMRPEALAAIDAARHASCKLAILSNELDLFYGSEFREQLAFLKDFDVIVDATYTRILKPDPRAYQHCLDKLGLPAANCVFVDDQLRNIRGAEAAGLRSVHFDVLTPRQSYDDALRLLGLPLLTQGDMT
;
A
#
# COMPACT_ATOMS: atom_id res chain seq x y z
N MET A 1 -17.91 11.06 25.98
CA MET A 1 -16.61 11.64 25.61
C MET A 1 -15.88 10.60 24.76
N PRO A 2 -15.61 10.81 23.47
CA PRO A 2 -14.92 9.80 22.64
C PRO A 2 -13.40 9.94 22.76
N HIS A 3 -12.84 9.97 23.99
CA HIS A 3 -11.40 10.10 24.17
C HIS A 3 -10.60 8.81 23.88
N ASP A 4 -11.29 7.69 23.61
CA ASP A 4 -10.66 6.37 23.42
C ASP A 4 -10.77 5.82 21.98
N GLN A 5 -11.39 6.57 21.06
CA GLN A 5 -11.50 6.15 19.67
C GLN A 5 -10.12 6.14 19.02
N LYS A 6 -9.75 5.03 18.42
CA LYS A 6 -8.49 4.83 17.69
C LYS A 6 -8.73 4.64 16.21
N ALA A 7 -7.69 4.77 15.42
CA ALA A 7 -7.76 4.47 14.00
C ALA A 7 -6.54 3.67 13.52
N LEU A 8 -6.80 2.74 12.59
CA LEU A 8 -5.80 2.10 11.74
C LEU A 8 -5.78 2.83 10.41
N VAL A 9 -4.64 3.42 10.07
CA VAL A 9 -4.42 4.16 8.82
C VAL A 9 -3.41 3.39 7.99
N LEU A 10 -3.78 2.95 6.80
CA LEU A 10 -2.97 2.08 5.95
C LEU A 10 -2.57 2.79 4.67
N ASP A 11 -1.31 2.66 4.24
CA ASP A 11 -1.02 2.75 2.83
C ASP A 11 -1.69 1.61 2.07
N PHE A 12 -1.79 1.73 0.75
CA PHE A 12 -2.49 0.73 -0.05
C PHE A 12 -1.52 -0.21 -0.78
N GLY A 13 -0.67 0.35 -1.63
CA GLY A 13 0.26 -0.43 -2.43
C GLY A 13 1.39 -1.05 -1.61
N GLY A 14 1.58 -2.35 -1.68
CA GLY A 14 2.62 -3.03 -0.89
C GLY A 14 2.21 -3.32 0.56
N VAL A 15 1.29 -2.57 1.14
CA VAL A 15 0.72 -2.78 2.48
C VAL A 15 -0.57 -3.59 2.40
N VAL A 16 -1.66 -3.03 1.90
CA VAL A 16 -2.93 -3.77 1.75
C VAL A 16 -2.84 -4.77 0.61
N THR A 17 -2.23 -4.40 -0.50
CA THR A 17 -1.94 -5.33 -1.60
C THR A 17 -0.54 -5.93 -1.50
N ARG A 18 -0.34 -7.08 -2.12
CA ARG A 18 1.01 -7.56 -2.43
C ARG A 18 1.67 -6.61 -3.42
N THR A 19 2.98 -6.47 -3.31
CA THR A 19 3.78 -5.72 -4.28
C THR A 19 3.79 -6.39 -5.66
N LEU A 20 4.11 -5.64 -6.71
CA LEU A 20 4.37 -6.23 -8.03
C LEU A 20 5.58 -7.16 -8.01
N PHE A 21 6.54 -6.95 -7.12
CA PHE A 21 7.70 -7.83 -6.96
C PHE A 21 7.33 -9.23 -6.46
N GLU A 22 6.34 -9.34 -5.57
CA GLU A 22 5.83 -10.61 -5.06
C GLU A 22 4.99 -11.36 -6.09
N THR A 23 4.41 -10.64 -7.03
CA THR A 23 3.46 -11.17 -8.00
C THR A 23 4.03 -11.27 -9.41
N HIS A 24 5.36 -11.28 -9.59
CA HIS A 24 6.02 -11.37 -10.90
C HIS A 24 5.50 -12.55 -11.73
N ALA A 25 5.38 -13.75 -11.15
CA ALA A 25 4.89 -14.92 -11.87
C ALA A 25 3.45 -14.72 -12.39
N LEU A 26 2.58 -14.09 -11.60
CA LEU A 26 1.22 -13.75 -12.03
C LEU A 26 1.23 -12.69 -13.13
N THR A 27 2.09 -11.68 -12.98
CA THR A 27 2.28 -10.62 -13.98
C THR A 27 2.78 -11.20 -15.30
N GLU A 28 3.81 -12.03 -15.28
CA GLU A 28 4.36 -12.69 -16.47
C GLU A 28 3.30 -13.55 -17.18
N MET A 29 2.54 -14.33 -16.43
CA MET A 29 1.45 -15.14 -16.96
C MET A 29 0.36 -14.27 -17.59
N ALA A 30 -0.10 -13.22 -16.91
CA ALA A 30 -1.15 -12.31 -17.40
C ALA A 30 -0.72 -11.55 -18.67
N LEU A 31 0.57 -11.26 -18.79
CA LEU A 31 1.13 -10.54 -19.92
C LEU A 31 1.59 -11.44 -21.07
N GLY A 32 1.62 -12.77 -20.88
CA GLY A 32 2.11 -13.73 -21.85
C GLY A 32 3.64 -13.75 -21.98
N LEU A 33 4.35 -13.35 -20.92
CA LEU A 33 5.80 -13.38 -20.85
C LEU A 33 6.30 -14.77 -20.36
N ALA A 34 7.51 -15.11 -20.76
CA ALA A 34 8.16 -16.32 -20.23
C ALA A 34 8.48 -16.13 -18.73
N ALA A 35 8.44 -17.21 -17.97
CA ALA A 35 8.78 -17.18 -16.55
C ALA A 35 10.22 -16.68 -16.33
N GLY A 36 10.40 -15.75 -15.40
CA GLY A 36 11.69 -15.13 -15.08
C GLY A 36 12.09 -13.99 -16.02
N THR A 37 11.20 -13.49 -16.87
CA THR A 37 11.45 -12.32 -17.72
C THR A 37 11.58 -11.04 -16.90
N LEU A 38 10.76 -10.87 -15.85
CA LEU A 38 10.83 -9.74 -14.93
C LEU A 38 11.91 -9.99 -13.88
N THR A 39 13.05 -9.32 -13.99
CA THR A 39 14.24 -9.57 -13.17
C THR A 39 14.41 -8.59 -12.01
N TRP A 40 13.70 -7.46 -12.02
CA TRP A 40 13.78 -6.47 -10.96
C TRP A 40 13.09 -6.98 -9.68
N ARG A 41 13.80 -6.90 -8.56
CA ARG A 41 13.39 -7.52 -7.29
C ARG A 41 13.02 -6.52 -6.20
N GLY A 42 13.35 -5.24 -6.38
CA GLY A 42 13.04 -4.19 -5.42
C GLY A 42 13.50 -4.54 -4.00
N PRO A 43 12.58 -4.54 -3.01
CA PRO A 43 12.93 -4.80 -1.61
C PRO A 43 13.38 -6.24 -1.34
N PHE A 44 13.11 -7.18 -2.24
CA PHE A 44 13.44 -8.60 -2.07
C PHE A 44 14.89 -8.94 -2.45
N ASP A 45 15.53 -8.11 -3.28
CA ASP A 45 16.94 -8.18 -3.60
C ASP A 45 17.42 -6.79 -4.04
N PRO A 46 17.56 -5.83 -3.10
CA PRO A 46 17.93 -4.46 -3.43
C PRO A 46 19.24 -4.33 -4.22
N PRO A 47 20.29 -5.15 -3.99
CA PRO A 47 21.51 -5.08 -4.77
C PRO A 47 21.32 -5.35 -6.26
N SER A 48 20.34 -6.18 -6.63
CA SER A 48 20.06 -6.51 -8.04
C SER A 48 19.22 -5.48 -8.76
N ASP A 49 18.69 -4.45 -8.06
CA ASP A 49 17.81 -3.42 -8.61
C ASP A 49 18.37 -2.01 -8.39
N PRO A 50 19.30 -1.54 -9.26
CA PRO A 50 19.88 -0.19 -9.12
C PRO A 50 18.85 0.94 -9.16
N LEU A 51 17.76 0.74 -9.92
CA LEU A 51 16.68 1.73 -9.99
C LEU A 51 15.92 1.84 -8.67
N TRP A 52 15.67 0.69 -8.00
CA TRP A 52 15.12 0.65 -6.65
C TRP A 52 16.04 1.38 -5.66
N GLN A 53 17.34 1.12 -5.73
CA GLN A 53 18.30 1.82 -4.86
C GLN A 53 18.30 3.33 -5.09
N ALA A 54 18.22 3.80 -6.35
CA ALA A 54 18.13 5.22 -6.67
C ALA A 54 16.88 5.85 -6.05
N MET A 55 15.74 5.15 -6.10
CA MET A 55 14.50 5.59 -5.46
C MET A 55 14.65 5.64 -3.93
N GLN A 56 15.29 4.66 -3.31
CA GLN A 56 15.52 4.65 -1.85
C GLN A 56 16.46 5.77 -1.39
N ARG A 57 17.32 6.28 -2.27
CA ARG A 57 18.20 7.44 -2.01
C ARG A 57 17.57 8.79 -2.39
N ASP A 58 16.27 8.80 -2.76
CA ASP A 58 15.55 9.98 -3.24
C ASP A 58 16.17 10.64 -4.51
N GLU A 59 16.96 9.89 -5.28
CA GLU A 59 17.52 10.34 -6.58
C GLU A 59 16.44 10.36 -7.68
N ILE A 60 15.43 9.51 -7.54
CA ILE A 60 14.22 9.47 -8.36
C ILE A 60 13.00 9.28 -7.44
N THR A 61 11.83 9.70 -7.91
CA THR A 61 10.58 9.46 -7.18
C THR A 61 10.08 8.03 -7.39
N GLU A 62 9.20 7.55 -6.50
CA GLU A 62 8.50 6.27 -6.71
C GLU A 62 7.72 6.25 -8.02
N ARG A 63 7.09 7.36 -8.38
CA ARG A 63 6.39 7.52 -9.65
C ARG A 63 7.33 7.39 -10.85
N ASP A 64 8.57 7.91 -10.76
CA ASP A 64 9.58 7.75 -11.81
C ASP A 64 10.02 6.29 -11.93
N TYR A 65 10.24 5.60 -10.80
CA TYR A 65 10.56 4.18 -10.77
C TYR A 65 9.51 3.38 -11.54
N TRP A 66 8.24 3.50 -11.16
CA TRP A 66 7.18 2.73 -11.78
C TRP A 66 6.91 3.13 -13.23
N ARG A 67 7.11 4.40 -13.59
CA ARG A 67 7.02 4.84 -14.99
C ARG A 67 8.09 4.17 -15.87
N ILE A 68 9.32 4.04 -15.36
CA ILE A 68 10.40 3.36 -16.07
C ILE A 68 10.07 1.87 -16.23
N ARG A 69 9.63 1.20 -15.14
CA ARG A 69 9.22 -0.22 -15.19
C ARG A 69 8.06 -0.47 -16.14
N THR A 70 7.09 0.43 -16.18
CA THR A 70 5.98 0.36 -17.15
C THR A 70 6.47 0.39 -18.60
N ARG A 71 7.45 1.24 -18.91
CA ARG A 71 8.04 1.28 -20.26
C ARG A 71 8.80 0.01 -20.59
N GLU A 72 9.62 -0.50 -19.68
CA GLU A 72 10.32 -1.77 -19.87
C GLU A 72 9.33 -2.91 -20.19
N VAL A 73 8.22 -2.99 -19.46
CA VAL A 73 7.18 -4.00 -19.72
C VAL A 73 6.45 -3.76 -21.04
N ALA A 74 6.19 -2.50 -21.40
CA ALA A 74 5.62 -2.16 -22.70
C ALA A 74 6.52 -2.65 -23.85
N ASP A 75 7.84 -2.42 -23.75
CA ASP A 75 8.81 -2.88 -24.73
C ASP A 75 8.88 -4.41 -24.81
N LEU A 76 8.86 -5.10 -23.66
CA LEU A 76 8.88 -6.56 -23.60
C LEU A 76 7.63 -7.21 -24.21
N THR A 77 6.48 -6.57 -24.05
CA THR A 77 5.18 -7.14 -24.47
C THR A 77 4.73 -6.64 -25.83
N GLY A 78 5.33 -5.55 -26.36
CA GLY A 78 4.83 -4.84 -27.52
C GLY A 78 3.47 -4.17 -27.30
N ARG A 79 3.00 -4.04 -26.06
CA ARG A 79 1.73 -3.40 -25.70
C ARG A 79 1.95 -1.91 -25.41
N PRO A 80 1.09 -1.02 -25.92
CA PRO A 80 1.21 0.42 -25.66
C PRO A 80 0.61 0.74 -24.27
N PHE A 81 1.37 0.52 -23.19
CA PHE A 81 1.00 1.05 -21.89
C PHE A 81 1.31 2.56 -21.86
N THR A 82 0.27 3.39 -21.92
CA THR A 82 0.40 4.84 -21.89
C THR A 82 0.44 5.37 -20.46
N GLU A 83 -0.33 4.75 -19.60
CA GLU A 83 -0.42 5.07 -18.19
C GLU A 83 -0.02 3.87 -17.32
N MET A 84 0.44 4.18 -16.13
CA MET A 84 0.83 3.15 -15.16
C MET A 84 -0.35 2.25 -14.78
N ALA A 85 -1.57 2.81 -14.73
CA ALA A 85 -2.79 2.06 -14.49
C ALA A 85 -3.03 0.98 -15.55
N ASP A 86 -2.70 1.23 -16.81
CA ASP A 86 -2.86 0.23 -17.90
C ASP A 86 -1.97 -0.99 -17.64
N PHE A 87 -0.72 -0.74 -17.21
CA PHE A 87 0.21 -1.81 -16.84
C PHE A 87 -0.29 -2.57 -15.61
N VAL A 88 -0.66 -1.86 -14.54
CA VAL A 88 -1.10 -2.50 -13.29
C VAL A 88 -2.38 -3.32 -13.50
N LYS A 89 -3.36 -2.82 -14.25
CA LYS A 89 -4.55 -3.57 -14.64
C LYS A 89 -4.19 -4.86 -15.39
N ALA A 90 -3.28 -4.76 -16.37
CA ALA A 90 -2.85 -5.91 -17.14
C ALA A 90 -2.05 -6.92 -16.30
N ALA A 91 -1.25 -6.44 -15.34
CA ALA A 91 -0.43 -7.25 -14.44
C ALA A 91 -1.25 -7.98 -13.37
N ARG A 92 -2.31 -7.34 -12.85
CA ARG A 92 -3.15 -7.87 -11.78
C ARG A 92 -4.21 -8.85 -12.29
N GLY A 93 -4.50 -8.86 -13.60
CA GLY A 93 -5.52 -9.72 -14.19
C GLY A 93 -6.94 -9.30 -13.80
N ALA A 94 -7.88 -10.26 -13.95
CA ALA A 94 -9.30 -10.02 -13.72
C ALA A 94 -9.74 -10.24 -12.26
N ASP A 95 -8.85 -10.70 -11.38
CA ASP A 95 -9.15 -11.03 -9.98
C ASP A 95 -8.39 -10.09 -9.03
N PRO A 96 -9.02 -8.98 -8.59
CA PRO A 96 -8.42 -8.06 -7.64
C PRO A 96 -8.14 -8.69 -6.27
N ASP A 97 -8.95 -9.66 -5.84
CA ASP A 97 -8.81 -10.29 -4.53
C ASP A 97 -7.52 -11.13 -4.43
N ALA A 98 -7.06 -11.68 -5.56
CA ALA A 98 -5.82 -12.48 -5.61
C ALA A 98 -4.56 -11.70 -5.21
N VAL A 99 -4.61 -10.38 -5.23
CA VAL A 99 -3.49 -9.53 -4.87
C VAL A 99 -3.59 -8.93 -3.46
N MET A 100 -4.70 -9.15 -2.76
CA MET A 100 -4.84 -8.69 -1.38
C MET A 100 -3.98 -9.55 -0.44
N ARG A 101 -3.43 -8.91 0.59
CA ARG A 101 -2.74 -9.63 1.66
C ARG A 101 -3.77 -10.20 2.64
N PRO A 102 -3.77 -11.52 2.90
CA PRO A 102 -4.64 -12.09 3.93
C PRO A 102 -4.44 -11.43 5.30
N GLU A 103 -3.18 -11.10 5.65
CA GLU A 103 -2.83 -10.43 6.90
C GLU A 103 -3.43 -9.02 6.98
N ALA A 104 -3.52 -8.31 5.84
CA ALA A 104 -4.17 -7.01 5.79
C ALA A 104 -5.66 -7.13 6.08
N LEU A 105 -6.34 -8.06 5.42
CA LEU A 105 -7.77 -8.28 5.61
C LEU A 105 -8.08 -8.68 7.05
N ALA A 106 -7.26 -9.56 7.64
CA ALA A 106 -7.40 -9.97 9.03
C ALA A 106 -7.18 -8.80 10.01
N ALA A 107 -6.17 -7.95 9.78
CA ALA A 107 -5.90 -6.79 10.64
C ALA A 107 -7.00 -5.71 10.51
N ILE A 108 -7.51 -5.48 9.31
CA ILE A 108 -8.65 -4.60 9.05
C ILE A 108 -9.88 -5.10 9.80
N ASP A 109 -10.18 -6.39 9.72
CA ASP A 109 -11.31 -7.00 10.40
C ASP A 109 -11.17 -6.93 11.93
N ALA A 110 -9.99 -7.23 12.47
CA ALA A 110 -9.70 -7.11 13.90
C ALA A 110 -9.88 -5.66 14.39
N ALA A 111 -9.40 -4.67 13.65
CA ALA A 111 -9.56 -3.26 13.99
C ALA A 111 -11.04 -2.84 13.94
N ARG A 112 -11.77 -3.28 12.91
CA ARG A 112 -13.20 -3.03 12.75
C ARG A 112 -14.02 -3.60 13.90
N HIS A 113 -13.79 -4.86 14.27
CA HIS A 113 -14.46 -5.51 15.40
C HIS A 113 -14.19 -4.82 16.74
N ALA A 114 -13.01 -4.20 16.88
CA ALA A 114 -12.67 -3.38 18.05
C ALA A 114 -13.20 -1.93 17.94
N SER A 115 -14.05 -1.65 16.95
CA SER A 115 -14.61 -0.31 16.70
C SER A 115 -13.55 0.77 16.45
N CYS A 116 -12.37 0.41 15.98
CA CYS A 116 -11.42 1.39 15.46
C CYS A 116 -11.94 1.97 14.14
N LYS A 117 -11.66 3.24 13.89
CA LYS A 117 -11.83 3.81 12.55
C LYS A 117 -10.79 3.26 11.59
N LEU A 118 -11.16 3.15 10.33
CA LEU A 118 -10.29 2.66 9.26
C LEU A 118 -10.05 3.77 8.25
N ALA A 119 -8.79 3.97 7.87
CA ALA A 119 -8.46 4.91 6.81
C ALA A 119 -7.42 4.35 5.84
N ILE A 120 -7.56 4.71 4.56
CA ILE A 120 -6.49 4.61 3.56
C ILE A 120 -5.87 5.99 3.38
N LEU A 121 -4.54 6.05 3.39
CA LEU A 121 -3.77 7.23 3.01
C LEU A 121 -2.74 6.83 1.96
N SER A 122 -3.09 6.97 0.69
CA SER A 122 -2.29 6.52 -0.45
C SER A 122 -1.83 7.67 -1.33
N ASN A 123 -0.60 7.56 -1.84
CA ASN A 123 -0.08 8.50 -2.82
C ASN A 123 -0.66 8.28 -4.22
N GLU A 124 -1.07 7.07 -4.56
CA GLU A 124 -1.32 6.67 -5.94
C GLU A 124 -2.37 5.55 -6.09
N LEU A 125 -3.43 5.57 -5.27
CA LEU A 125 -4.43 4.50 -5.31
C LEU A 125 -5.09 4.39 -6.70
N ASP A 126 -5.80 5.41 -7.11
CA ASP A 126 -6.50 5.38 -8.41
C ASP A 126 -5.56 5.62 -9.59
N LEU A 127 -4.41 6.27 -9.40
CA LEU A 127 -3.40 6.41 -10.43
C LEU A 127 -2.77 5.06 -10.81
N PHE A 128 -2.56 4.17 -9.82
CA PHE A 128 -1.99 2.84 -10.03
C PHE A 128 -3.01 1.81 -10.47
N TYR A 129 -4.15 1.78 -9.78
CA TYR A 129 -5.10 0.68 -9.94
C TYR A 129 -6.29 1.05 -10.83
N GLY A 130 -6.57 2.36 -10.98
CA GLY A 130 -7.78 2.86 -11.60
C GLY A 130 -8.99 2.81 -10.67
N SER A 131 -9.94 3.73 -10.85
CA SER A 131 -11.15 3.82 -10.02
C SER A 131 -11.99 2.54 -10.07
N GLU A 132 -12.06 1.88 -11.22
CA GLU A 132 -12.80 0.63 -11.41
C GLU A 132 -12.29 -0.51 -10.52
N PHE A 133 -10.97 -0.59 -10.29
CA PHE A 133 -10.37 -1.58 -9.39
C PHE A 133 -10.86 -1.38 -7.96
N ARG A 134 -10.88 -0.12 -7.50
CA ARG A 134 -11.36 0.22 -6.17
C ARG A 134 -12.83 -0.15 -5.96
N GLU A 135 -13.67 0.01 -6.97
CA GLU A 135 -15.10 -0.32 -6.90
C GLU A 135 -15.33 -1.83 -6.73
N GLN A 136 -14.40 -2.67 -7.22
CA GLN A 136 -14.47 -4.12 -7.09
C GLN A 136 -14.06 -4.63 -5.71
N LEU A 137 -13.33 -3.84 -4.93
CA LEU A 137 -12.85 -4.21 -3.60
C LEU A 137 -13.91 -3.94 -2.53
N ALA A 138 -14.72 -4.97 -2.23
CA ALA A 138 -15.87 -4.83 -1.33
C ALA A 138 -15.48 -4.34 0.08
N PHE A 139 -14.33 -4.75 0.61
CA PHE A 139 -13.85 -4.38 1.94
C PHE A 139 -13.53 -2.88 2.10
N LEU A 140 -13.28 -2.16 0.99
CA LEU A 140 -13.04 -0.72 1.05
C LEU A 140 -14.28 0.08 1.50
N LYS A 141 -15.47 -0.53 1.44
CA LYS A 141 -16.71 0.06 1.95
C LYS A 141 -16.72 0.19 3.48
N ASP A 142 -15.88 -0.59 4.16
CA ASP A 142 -15.73 -0.56 5.61
C ASP A 142 -14.80 0.55 6.09
N PHE A 143 -14.14 1.27 5.16
CA PHE A 143 -13.25 2.38 5.51
C PHE A 143 -14.02 3.68 5.73
N ASP A 144 -13.79 4.32 6.88
CA ASP A 144 -14.37 5.63 7.21
C ASP A 144 -13.79 6.75 6.34
N VAL A 145 -12.51 6.62 5.96
CA VAL A 145 -11.78 7.65 5.20
C VAL A 145 -10.89 7.01 4.15
N ILE A 146 -10.96 7.50 2.92
CA ILE A 146 -9.97 7.22 1.87
C ILE A 146 -9.40 8.56 1.40
N VAL A 147 -8.10 8.74 1.59
CA VAL A 147 -7.33 9.87 1.07
C VAL A 147 -6.40 9.35 -0.02
N ASP A 148 -6.64 9.81 -1.23
CA ASP A 148 -5.85 9.47 -2.41
C ASP A 148 -5.24 10.74 -3.00
N ALA A 149 -3.92 10.80 -3.07
CA ALA A 149 -3.20 11.93 -3.61
C ALA A 149 -3.34 12.08 -5.14
N THR A 150 -3.90 11.09 -5.84
CA THR A 150 -4.36 11.26 -7.23
C THR A 150 -5.29 12.47 -7.36
N TYR A 151 -6.14 12.70 -6.36
CA TYR A 151 -7.13 13.78 -6.34
C TYR A 151 -6.66 15.00 -5.53
N THR A 152 -6.06 14.77 -4.35
CA THR A 152 -5.63 15.88 -3.47
C THR A 152 -4.37 16.56 -3.96
N ARG A 153 -3.54 15.86 -4.73
CA ARG A 153 -2.21 16.29 -5.20
C ARG A 153 -1.24 16.61 -4.06
N ILE A 154 -1.53 16.13 -2.85
CA ILE A 154 -0.68 16.27 -1.67
C ILE A 154 -0.19 14.87 -1.31
N LEU A 155 1.06 14.59 -1.65
CA LEU A 155 1.67 13.28 -1.47
C LEU A 155 2.34 13.18 -0.10
N LYS A 156 2.32 12.00 0.53
CA LYS A 156 3.25 11.66 1.59
C LYS A 156 4.69 11.80 1.06
N PRO A 157 5.65 12.32 1.81
CA PRO A 157 5.60 12.66 3.25
C PRO A 157 5.21 14.12 3.56
N ASP A 158 4.55 14.86 2.68
CA ASP A 158 4.09 16.23 2.99
C ASP A 158 3.18 16.21 4.24
N PRO A 159 3.45 17.02 5.28
CA PRO A 159 2.65 17.05 6.51
C PRO A 159 1.16 17.27 6.28
N ARG A 160 0.80 18.00 5.21
CA ARG A 160 -0.59 18.29 4.85
C ARG A 160 -1.36 17.02 4.46
N ALA A 161 -0.69 15.99 3.94
CA ALA A 161 -1.34 14.71 3.62
C ALA A 161 -1.86 14.02 4.88
N TYR A 162 -1.03 13.97 5.93
CA TYR A 162 -1.41 13.38 7.23
C TYR A 162 -2.48 14.22 7.91
N GLN A 163 -2.31 15.55 7.94
CA GLN A 163 -3.30 16.44 8.55
C GLN A 163 -4.68 16.29 7.87
N HIS A 164 -4.71 16.22 6.55
CA HIS A 164 -5.95 16.02 5.81
C HIS A 164 -6.66 14.69 6.18
N CYS A 165 -5.89 13.62 6.39
CA CYS A 165 -6.43 12.34 6.84
C CYS A 165 -6.98 12.45 8.28
N LEU A 166 -6.23 13.07 9.18
CA LEU A 166 -6.62 13.28 10.58
C LEU A 166 -7.89 14.14 10.70
N ASP A 167 -7.98 15.20 9.92
CA ASP A 167 -9.16 16.09 9.90
C ASP A 167 -10.41 15.32 9.46
N LYS A 168 -10.29 14.47 8.44
CA LYS A 168 -11.40 13.62 7.98
C LYS A 168 -11.77 12.55 9.00
N LEU A 169 -10.79 11.96 9.68
CA LEU A 169 -11.03 11.00 10.76
C LEU A 169 -11.66 11.67 11.99
N GLY A 170 -11.37 12.95 12.22
CA GLY A 170 -11.79 13.66 13.42
C GLY A 170 -11.13 13.13 14.69
N LEU A 171 -9.88 12.65 14.59
CA LEU A 171 -9.13 12.05 15.69
C LEU A 171 -7.79 12.74 15.88
N PRO A 172 -7.28 12.82 17.13
CA PRO A 172 -5.92 13.29 17.37
C PRO A 172 -4.90 12.30 16.83
N ALA A 173 -3.78 12.79 16.31
CA ALA A 173 -2.72 11.98 15.71
C ALA A 173 -2.24 10.83 16.63
N ALA A 174 -2.11 11.08 17.93
CA ALA A 174 -1.68 10.08 18.91
C ALA A 174 -2.63 8.86 19.03
N ASN A 175 -3.88 8.97 18.56
CA ASN A 175 -4.86 7.89 18.57
C ASN A 175 -4.83 7.09 17.24
N CYS A 176 -4.04 7.52 16.27
CA CYS A 176 -3.93 6.89 14.96
C CYS A 176 -2.62 6.10 14.85
N VAL A 177 -2.71 4.91 14.28
CA VAL A 177 -1.55 4.09 13.91
C VAL A 177 -1.47 4.03 12.39
N PHE A 178 -0.37 4.55 11.84
CA PHE A 178 -0.10 4.58 10.42
C PHE A 178 0.86 3.46 10.03
N VAL A 179 0.58 2.77 8.93
CA VAL A 179 1.37 1.65 8.40
C VAL A 179 1.71 1.94 6.94
N ASP A 180 3.00 1.92 6.61
CA ASP A 180 3.51 2.24 5.27
C ASP A 180 4.85 1.53 5.04
N ASP A 181 5.14 1.06 3.84
CA ASP A 181 6.38 0.36 3.49
C ASP A 181 7.53 1.32 3.13
N GLN A 182 7.26 2.63 3.02
CA GLN A 182 8.27 3.64 2.73
C GLN A 182 8.71 4.36 4.00
N LEU A 183 9.97 4.19 4.38
CA LEU A 183 10.53 4.80 5.61
C LEU A 183 10.38 6.33 5.64
N ARG A 184 10.49 7.00 4.48
CA ARG A 184 10.25 8.45 4.37
C ARG A 184 8.85 8.86 4.78
N ASN A 185 7.83 8.04 4.44
CA ASN A 185 6.44 8.29 4.81
C ASN A 185 6.22 8.06 6.31
N ILE A 186 6.88 7.04 6.88
CA ILE A 186 6.86 6.79 8.32
C ILE A 186 7.42 7.99 9.09
N ARG A 187 8.58 8.51 8.67
CA ARG A 187 9.17 9.70 9.29
C ARG A 187 8.27 10.92 9.20
N GLY A 188 7.58 11.09 8.06
CA GLY A 188 6.60 12.17 7.88
C GLY A 188 5.40 12.03 8.83
N ALA A 189 4.88 10.80 8.99
CA ALA A 189 3.77 10.52 9.91
C ALA A 189 4.15 10.75 11.38
N GLU A 190 5.34 10.30 11.79
CA GLU A 190 5.87 10.54 13.15
C GLU A 190 6.04 12.03 13.43
N ALA A 191 6.56 12.79 12.45
CA ALA A 191 6.67 14.24 12.55
C ALA A 191 5.30 14.94 12.66
N ALA A 192 4.23 14.33 12.10
CA ALA A 192 2.85 14.78 12.25
C ALA A 192 2.17 14.26 13.54
N GLY A 193 2.90 13.49 14.38
CA GLY A 193 2.46 13.01 15.69
C GLY A 193 1.69 11.69 15.67
N LEU A 194 1.62 10.99 14.52
CA LEU A 194 1.04 9.65 14.45
C LEU A 194 2.01 8.63 15.06
N ARG A 195 1.46 7.57 15.62
CA ARG A 195 2.23 6.35 15.87
C ARG A 195 2.35 5.58 14.57
N SER A 196 3.51 5.01 14.28
CA SER A 196 3.76 4.44 12.96
C SER A 196 4.42 3.08 13.04
N VAL A 197 4.19 2.27 12.02
CA VAL A 197 4.87 1.00 11.77
C VAL A 197 5.46 1.04 10.37
N HIS A 198 6.78 0.91 10.27
CA HIS A 198 7.42 0.66 8.99
C HIS A 198 7.12 -0.78 8.57
N PHE A 199 6.31 -0.91 7.53
CA PHE A 199 5.85 -2.19 7.04
C PHE A 199 6.98 -2.92 6.31
N ASP A 200 7.33 -4.09 6.80
CA ASP A 200 8.29 -4.98 6.13
C ASP A 200 7.52 -5.97 5.24
N VAL A 201 7.66 -5.81 3.94
CA VAL A 201 7.02 -6.68 2.95
C VAL A 201 7.53 -8.13 3.00
N LEU A 202 8.68 -8.38 3.64
CA LEU A 202 9.22 -9.72 3.86
C LEU A 202 8.58 -10.41 5.08
N THR A 203 8.08 -9.63 6.04
CA THR A 203 7.44 -10.12 7.26
C THR A 203 6.10 -9.41 7.52
N PRO A 204 5.13 -9.50 6.57
CA PRO A 204 3.89 -8.72 6.63
C PRO A 204 3.09 -8.99 7.91
N ARG A 205 3.01 -10.24 8.35
CA ARG A 205 2.31 -10.60 9.57
C ARG A 205 2.87 -9.86 10.80
N GLN A 206 4.20 -9.84 10.95
CA GLN A 206 4.84 -9.16 12.08
C GLN A 206 4.52 -7.67 12.06
N SER A 207 4.53 -7.05 10.89
CA SER A 207 4.20 -5.63 10.73
C SER A 207 2.76 -5.33 11.15
N TYR A 208 1.80 -6.20 10.80
CA TYR A 208 0.42 -6.04 11.27
C TYR A 208 0.25 -6.33 12.75
N ASP A 209 0.95 -7.33 13.30
CA ASP A 209 0.96 -7.59 14.74
C ASP A 209 1.49 -6.39 15.53
N ASP A 210 2.51 -5.70 15.01
CA ASP A 210 3.04 -4.47 15.61
C ASP A 210 2.02 -3.32 15.55
N ALA A 211 1.30 -3.18 14.46
CA ALA A 211 0.22 -2.18 14.34
C ALA A 211 -0.93 -2.46 15.31
N LEU A 212 -1.38 -3.70 15.40
CA LEU A 212 -2.43 -4.11 16.34
C LEU A 212 -1.99 -3.93 17.80
N ARG A 213 -0.73 -4.25 18.12
CA ARG A 213 -0.15 -4.00 19.44
C ARG A 213 -0.16 -2.51 19.80
N LEU A 214 0.20 -1.62 18.87
CA LEU A 214 0.11 -0.19 19.07
C LEU A 214 -1.33 0.27 19.30
N LEU A 215 -2.31 -0.35 18.66
CA LEU A 215 -3.72 -0.11 18.90
C LEU A 215 -4.22 -0.72 20.23
N GLY A 216 -3.43 -1.60 20.86
CA GLY A 216 -3.83 -2.35 22.06
C GLY A 216 -4.84 -3.45 21.76
N LEU A 217 -4.76 -4.02 20.56
CA LEU A 217 -5.62 -5.10 20.07
C LEU A 217 -4.91 -6.46 20.14
N PRO A 218 -5.67 -7.57 20.15
CA PRO A 218 -5.12 -8.91 20.01
C PRO A 218 -4.31 -9.07 18.71
N LEU A 219 -3.26 -9.88 18.76
CA LEU A 219 -2.46 -10.20 17.58
C LEU A 219 -3.19 -11.20 16.68
N LEU A 220 -2.81 -11.24 15.40
CA LEU A 220 -3.38 -12.17 14.43
C LEU A 220 -3.11 -13.64 14.82
N THR A 221 -4.13 -14.47 14.71
CA THR A 221 -3.99 -15.93 14.85
C THR A 221 -3.86 -16.61 13.47
N GLN A 222 -3.50 -17.89 13.44
CA GLN A 222 -3.49 -18.64 12.17
C GLN A 222 -4.89 -18.80 11.57
N GLY A 223 -5.94 -18.81 12.41
CA GLY A 223 -7.33 -18.93 11.96
C GLY A 223 -7.88 -17.68 11.29
N ASP A 224 -7.29 -16.52 11.52
CA ASP A 224 -7.76 -15.24 10.96
C ASP A 224 -7.35 -15.06 9.48
N MET A 225 -6.51 -15.95 8.95
CA MET A 225 -5.93 -15.84 7.59
C MET A 225 -6.45 -16.91 6.62
N THR A 226 -7.58 -17.53 6.93
CA THR A 226 -8.20 -18.58 6.08
C THR A 226 -9.47 -18.03 5.36
#